data_38287db864844ca50e45b6f8331486aa
#
_entry.id   38287db864844ca50e45b6f8331486aa
#
_cell.length_a   1.000
_cell.length_b   1.000
_cell.length_c   1.000
_cell.angle_alpha   90.00
_cell.angle_beta   90.00
_cell.angle_gamma   90.00
#
_symmetry.space_group_name_H-M   'P 1'
#
loop_
_entity.id
_entity.type
_entity.pdbx_description
1 polymer ?
#
loop_
_entity_poly.entity_id
_entity_poly.type
_entity_poly.pdbx_seq_one_letter_code
_entity_poly.pdbx_strand_id
1 'polypeptide(L)' 'MVEVNNVNGHYEVYKNGEFWCSADTRHEAEQDKEEVEKEDGE' A
#
# COMPACT_ATOMS: atom_id res chain seq x y z
N MET A 1 -8.33 -5.62 -4.41
CA MET A 1 -6.92 -6.03 -4.49
C MET A 1 -6.01 -4.86 -4.14
N VAL A 2 -5.01 -5.12 -3.36
CA VAL A 2 -4.09 -4.08 -2.90
C VAL A 2 -2.73 -4.30 -3.52
N GLU A 3 -2.13 -3.22 -4.03
CA GLU A 3 -0.83 -3.29 -4.67
C GLU A 3 0.12 -2.27 -4.08
N VAL A 4 1.40 -2.62 -4.06
CA VAL A 4 2.45 -1.73 -3.59
C VAL A 4 3.43 -1.51 -4.73
N ASN A 5 3.69 -0.25 -5.06
CA ASN A 5 4.61 0.11 -6.12
C ASN A 5 5.79 0.89 -5.56
N ASN A 6 6.97 0.59 -6.09
CA ASN A 6 8.18 1.34 -5.74
C ASN A 6 8.36 2.46 -6.75
N VAL A 7 8.33 3.70 -6.27
CA VAL A 7 8.40 4.87 -7.14
C VAL A 7 9.48 5.82 -6.62
N ASN A 8 10.60 5.86 -7.32
CA ASN A 8 11.66 6.86 -7.05
C ASN A 8 12.00 6.98 -5.57
N GLY A 9 12.29 5.84 -4.94
CA GLY A 9 12.77 5.88 -3.57
C GLY A 9 11.70 5.86 -2.50
N HIS A 10 10.45 5.76 -2.89
CA HIS A 10 9.39 5.57 -1.90
C HIS A 10 8.40 4.55 -2.44
N TYR A 11 7.42 4.21 -1.63
CA TYR A 11 6.43 3.21 -2.00
C TYR A 11 5.04 3.82 -1.97
N GLU A 12 4.21 3.37 -2.89
CA GLU A 12 2.83 3.81 -2.95
C GLU A 12 1.92 2.60 -2.86
N VAL A 13 0.87 2.72 -2.06
CA VAL A 13 -0.09 1.65 -1.86
C VAL A 13 -1.37 2.01 -2.60
N TYR A 14 -1.82 1.09 -3.43
CA TYR A 14 -3.03 1.26 -4.24
C TYR A 14 -4.05 0.20 -3.87
N LYS A 15 -5.29 0.61 -3.86
CA LYS A 15 -6.39 -0.31 -3.62
C LYS A 15 -7.37 -0.22 -4.78
N ASN A 16 -7.54 -1.34 -5.48
CA ASN A 16 -8.46 -1.43 -6.62
C ASN A 16 -8.15 -0.36 -7.65
N GLY A 17 -6.86 -0.10 -7.88
CA GLY A 17 -6.46 0.87 -8.88
C GLY A 17 -6.44 2.31 -8.41
N GLU A 18 -6.78 2.55 -7.16
CA GLU A 18 -6.80 3.92 -6.63
C GLU A 18 -5.67 4.12 -5.63
N PHE A 19 -5.07 5.29 -5.69
CA PHE A 19 -4.03 5.64 -4.73
C PHE A 19 -4.62 5.67 -3.32
N TRP A 20 -3.95 4.99 -2.40
CA TRP A 20 -4.43 4.93 -1.02
C TRP A 20 -3.52 5.70 -0.07
N CYS A 21 -2.24 5.37 -0.07
CA CYS A 21 -1.28 6.04 0.79
C CYS A 21 0.12 5.80 0.29
N SER A 22 1.07 6.49 0.89
CA SER A 22 2.47 6.32 0.53
C SER A 22 3.28 6.00 1.77
N ALA A 23 4.46 5.42 1.56
CA ALA A 23 5.34 5.04 2.64
C ALA A 23 6.78 5.29 2.23
N ASP A 24 7.61 5.64 3.20
CA ASP A 24 9.02 5.91 2.91
C ASP A 24 9.84 4.64 2.81
N THR A 25 9.41 3.57 3.44
CA THR A 25 10.16 2.32 3.44
C THR A 25 9.24 1.17 3.07
N ARG A 26 9.89 0.08 2.63
CA ARG A 26 9.12 -1.10 2.27
C ARG A 26 8.39 -1.67 3.48
N HIS A 27 9.02 -1.62 4.64
CA HIS A 27 8.40 -2.15 5.84
C HIS A 27 7.08 -1.44 6.14
N GLU A 28 7.09 -0.12 6.03
CA GLU A 28 5.88 0.65 6.26
C GLU A 28 4.84 0.35 5.18
N ALA A 29 5.28 0.22 3.95
CA ALA A 29 4.35 -0.07 2.86
C ALA A 29 3.64 -1.39 3.09
N GLU A 30 4.38 -2.38 3.57
CA GLU A 30 3.78 -3.68 3.81
C GLU A 30 2.80 -3.64 4.98
N GLN A 31 3.10 -2.85 5.99
CA GLN A 31 2.16 -2.68 7.08
C GLN A 31 0.89 -2.00 6.61
N ASP A 32 1.04 -0.97 5.79
CA ASP A 32 -0.12 -0.28 5.24
C ASP A 32 -0.95 -1.23 4.39
N LYS A 33 -0.27 -2.05 3.60
CA LYS A 33 -0.97 -3.00 2.75
C LYS A 33 -1.82 -3.95 3.59
N GLU A 34 -1.25 -4.44 4.69
CA GLU A 34 -1.98 -5.34 5.55
C GLU A 34 -3.24 -4.69 6.11
N GLU A 35 -3.11 -3.45 6.54
CA GLU A 35 -4.26 -2.76 7.11
C GLU A 35 -5.35 -2.53 6.09
N VAL A 36 -4.95 -2.16 4.89
CA VAL A 36 -5.93 -1.94 3.82
C VAL A 36 -6.63 -3.23 3.47
N GLU A 37 -5.87 -4.32 3.42
CA GLU A 37 -6.46 -5.62 3.11
C GLU A 37 -7.43 -6.06 4.19
N LYS A 38 -7.11 -5.77 5.44
CA LYS A 38 -8.01 -6.11 6.52
C LYS A 38 -9.33 -5.38 6.40
N GLU A 39 -9.27 -4.10 6.10
CA GLU A 39 -10.49 -3.33 5.98
C GLU A 39 -11.32 -3.78 4.81
N ASP A 40 -10.65 -4.12 3.74
CA ASP A 40 -11.34 -4.51 2.52
C ASP A 40 -11.96 -5.90 2.67
N GLY A 41 -11.25 -6.78 3.32
CA GLY A 41 -11.66 -8.11 3.38
C GLY A 41 -12.66 -8.43 4.39
N GLU A 42 -12.66 -8.06 4.69
CA GLU A 42 -13.37 -8.63 5.29
C GLU A 42 -13.33 -9.65 5.58
#